data_6a9a72358b19af2924d5de8277be76e9
#
_entry.id   6a9a72358b19af2924d5de8277be76e9
#
_cell.length_a   1.000
_cell.length_b   1.000
_cell.length_c   1.000
_cell.angle_alpha   90.00
_cell.angle_beta   90.00
_cell.angle_gamma   90.00
#
_symmetry.space_group_name_H-M   'P 1'
#
loop_
_entity.id
_entity.type
_entity.pdbx_description
1 polymer ?
#
loop_
_entity_poly.entity_id
_entity_poly.type
_entity_poly.pdbx_seq_one_letter_code
_entity_poly.pdbx_strand_id
1 'polypeptide(L)'
;MSSFDVVIIGSGPGGYVAAIRCAQLGMKTAIIEKYSTLGGTCLNVGCIPSKALLASSHHYSEIAHFADHGIEVSGEVKVNLEKMIARKQAVVDQTSGGVKFLMDKNKITVFEGLGSFVDATHVAVAKVDGTKETLEAKNIIIATGSKPSSLPFIKIDKERIITSTEALKLKEVPKHLVIIGGGVIGIELGQVYLRLGAQVSVVEFMDRIIPGMDGSLSKELTKVLKKQGMKFYVSHKVKSVERSGDVVTVQAENAKGETITLEGDYSLVSVGRRPFTAGLNADKAGVKISDRGQVEVNDHLQTSIPNIYAIGDVVRGAMLAHKAEEEGAMVAEILAGQKPHIDYNLIPGVVYTWPEVAAVGQTEEQLKASGVDFKSGSFPFKALGRARAGGDLDGFVKILADAKTDEVLGVHMIGARCADLIAEAVTAMEFKASAEDISRMSHAHPTFAEAIKEAALAATDNRALHV
;
A
#
# COMPACT_ATOMS: atom_id res chain seq x y z
N MET A 1 35.40 17.20 2.56
CA MET A 1 34.49 16.07 2.28
C MET A 1 33.93 15.61 3.61
N SER A 2 32.61 15.52 3.75
CA SER A 2 32.00 15.07 5.00
C SER A 2 31.98 13.54 5.02
N SER A 3 32.39 12.93 6.15
CA SER A 3 32.42 11.47 6.31
C SER A 3 31.36 10.99 7.30
N PHE A 4 30.69 9.88 6.98
CA PHE A 4 29.60 9.26 7.73
C PHE A 4 29.82 7.75 7.88
N ASP A 5 29.25 7.15 8.92
CA ASP A 5 29.20 5.71 9.06
C ASP A 5 28.17 5.12 8.08
N VAL A 6 27.03 5.82 7.90
CA VAL A 6 25.96 5.41 6.99
C VAL A 6 25.42 6.62 6.21
N VAL A 7 25.32 6.47 4.88
CA VAL A 7 24.61 7.40 4.00
C VAL A 7 23.43 6.68 3.37
N ILE A 8 22.23 7.28 3.49
CA ILE A 8 20.98 6.72 2.95
C ILE A 8 20.52 7.57 1.77
N ILE A 9 20.20 6.95 0.64
CA ILE A 9 19.73 7.63 -0.57
C ILE A 9 18.20 7.45 -0.69
N GLY A 10 17.45 8.47 -0.33
CA GLY A 10 15.98 8.51 -0.30
C GLY A 10 15.41 8.50 1.11
N SER A 11 14.44 9.38 1.36
CA SER A 11 13.79 9.58 2.66
C SER A 11 12.38 9.00 2.75
N GLY A 12 12.03 8.01 1.91
CA GLY A 12 10.80 7.24 2.07
C GLY A 12 10.76 6.45 3.38
N PRO A 13 9.65 5.71 3.66
CA PRO A 13 9.49 4.97 4.92
C PRO A 13 10.71 4.14 5.31
N GLY A 14 11.24 3.33 4.41
CA GLY A 14 12.46 2.56 4.70
C GLY A 14 13.66 3.44 4.99
N GLY A 15 13.84 4.53 4.22
CA GLY A 15 15.01 5.41 4.37
C GLY A 15 15.03 6.18 5.68
N TYR A 16 13.91 6.82 6.09
CA TYR A 16 13.90 7.57 7.34
C TYR A 16 13.93 6.65 8.58
N VAL A 17 13.31 5.48 8.52
CA VAL A 17 13.38 4.48 9.60
C VAL A 17 14.79 3.93 9.74
N ALA A 18 15.44 3.55 8.62
CA ALA A 18 16.83 3.13 8.62
C ALA A 18 17.75 4.20 9.22
N ALA A 19 17.54 5.48 8.84
CA ALA A 19 18.34 6.60 9.35
C ALA A 19 18.19 6.75 10.87
N ILE A 20 16.96 6.71 11.37
CA ILE A 20 16.67 6.81 12.81
C ILE A 20 17.32 5.63 13.55
N ARG A 21 17.14 4.42 13.05
CA ARG A 21 17.67 3.22 13.72
C ARG A 21 19.19 3.19 13.71
N CYS A 22 19.83 3.55 12.60
CA CYS A 22 21.31 3.72 12.53
C CYS A 22 21.81 4.72 13.59
N ALA A 23 21.16 5.89 13.67
CA ALA A 23 21.54 6.92 14.64
C ALA A 23 21.33 6.47 16.11
N GLN A 24 20.24 5.76 16.41
CA GLN A 24 19.99 5.15 17.72
C GLN A 24 21.02 4.12 18.13
N LEU A 25 21.60 3.43 17.15
CA LEU A 25 22.69 2.45 17.33
C LEU A 25 24.09 3.11 17.35
N GLY A 26 24.16 4.44 17.40
CA GLY A 26 25.39 5.20 17.56
C GLY A 26 26.15 5.51 16.28
N MET A 27 25.59 5.21 15.10
CA MET A 27 26.23 5.50 13.82
C MET A 27 26.01 6.95 13.39
N LYS A 28 27.06 7.61 12.94
CA LYS A 28 26.97 8.95 12.32
C LYS A 28 26.27 8.83 10.97
N THR A 29 25.04 9.31 10.89
CA THR A 29 24.12 9.04 9.78
C THR A 29 23.78 10.29 8.98
N ALA A 30 23.77 10.15 7.64
CA ALA A 30 23.22 11.14 6.71
C ALA A 30 22.13 10.53 5.84
N ILE A 31 21.16 11.36 5.46
CA ILE A 31 20.11 11.02 4.51
C ILE A 31 20.04 12.04 3.38
N ILE A 32 19.89 11.56 2.15
CA ILE A 32 19.82 12.40 0.95
C ILE A 32 18.40 12.31 0.39
N GLU A 33 17.73 13.46 0.22
CA GLU A 33 16.41 13.53 -0.39
C GLU A 33 16.38 14.58 -1.50
N LYS A 34 15.84 14.19 -2.66
CA LYS A 34 15.79 15.10 -3.83
C LYS A 34 14.69 16.15 -3.76
N TYR A 35 13.71 15.96 -2.91
CA TYR A 35 12.61 16.91 -2.68
C TYR A 35 12.85 17.68 -1.38
N SER A 36 12.23 18.85 -1.28
CA SER A 36 12.28 19.69 -0.06
C SER A 36 11.54 19.10 1.13
N THR A 37 10.72 18.03 0.90
CA THR A 37 9.94 17.37 1.94
C THR A 37 10.40 15.93 2.12
N LEU A 38 10.53 15.50 3.38
CA LEU A 38 10.87 14.13 3.75
C LEU A 38 9.65 13.21 3.71
N GLY A 39 9.87 11.88 3.81
CA GLY A 39 8.82 10.86 3.89
C GLY A 39 8.48 10.20 2.55
N GLY A 40 9.13 10.62 1.47
CA GLY A 40 9.03 9.99 0.14
C GLY A 40 7.59 9.93 -0.41
N THR A 41 7.34 8.91 -1.24
CA THR A 41 6.03 8.71 -1.88
C THR A 41 4.90 8.52 -0.86
N CYS A 42 5.10 7.71 0.16
CA CYS A 42 4.04 7.35 1.11
C CYS A 42 3.43 8.58 1.78
N LEU A 43 4.26 9.46 2.34
CA LEU A 43 3.78 10.61 3.11
C LEU A 43 3.27 11.74 2.21
N ASN A 44 3.91 11.95 1.05
CA ASN A 44 3.64 13.14 0.23
C ASN A 44 2.61 12.91 -0.90
N VAL A 45 2.64 11.76 -1.57
CA VAL A 45 1.84 11.48 -2.77
C VAL A 45 1.33 10.04 -2.84
N GLY A 46 1.17 9.37 -1.72
CA GLY A 46 0.78 7.96 -1.61
C GLY A 46 -0.16 7.68 -0.46
N CYS A 47 0.30 6.91 0.54
CA CYS A 47 -0.51 6.37 1.63
C CYS A 47 -1.27 7.45 2.40
N ILE A 48 -0.54 8.43 2.95
CA ILE A 48 -1.14 9.44 3.85
C ILE A 48 -2.17 10.31 3.14
N PRO A 49 -1.88 10.94 1.98
CA PRO A 49 -2.89 11.75 1.31
C PRO A 49 -4.09 10.93 0.81
N SER A 50 -3.91 9.67 0.37
CA SER A 50 -5.05 8.85 -0.03
C SER A 50 -5.92 8.46 1.17
N LYS A 51 -5.34 8.10 2.32
CA LYS A 51 -6.10 7.81 3.54
C LYS A 51 -6.82 9.03 4.09
N ALA A 52 -6.23 10.22 3.97
CA ALA A 52 -6.90 11.48 4.33
C ALA A 52 -8.14 11.75 3.44
N LEU A 53 -8.06 11.45 2.13
CA LEU A 53 -9.22 11.57 1.22
C LEU A 53 -10.25 10.47 1.45
N LEU A 54 -9.81 9.22 1.67
CA LEU A 54 -10.69 8.10 2.01
C LEU A 54 -11.50 8.41 3.27
N ALA A 55 -10.86 8.89 4.34
CA ALA A 55 -11.54 9.28 5.57
C ALA A 55 -12.57 10.39 5.32
N SER A 56 -12.17 11.47 4.62
CA SER A 56 -13.08 12.59 4.36
C SER A 56 -14.27 12.19 3.46
N SER A 57 -14.04 11.38 2.43
CA SER A 57 -15.11 10.90 1.54
C SER A 57 -16.01 9.88 2.24
N HIS A 58 -15.47 9.12 3.20
CA HIS A 58 -16.25 8.18 4.02
C HIS A 58 -17.25 8.95 4.90
N HIS A 59 -16.81 9.97 5.65
CA HIS A 59 -17.71 10.82 6.43
C HIS A 59 -18.83 11.43 5.58
N TYR A 60 -18.55 11.83 4.34
CA TYR A 60 -19.59 12.31 3.45
C TYR A 60 -20.59 11.21 3.05
N SER A 61 -20.11 9.99 2.78
CA SER A 61 -20.99 8.87 2.42
C SER A 61 -21.87 8.37 3.57
N GLU A 62 -21.39 8.51 4.83
CA GLU A 62 -22.16 8.12 6.03
C GLU A 62 -23.44 8.96 6.22
N ILE A 63 -23.49 10.18 5.68
CA ILE A 63 -24.66 11.06 5.78
C ILE A 63 -25.93 10.39 5.20
N ALA A 64 -25.77 9.56 4.18
CA ALA A 64 -26.88 8.80 3.59
C ALA A 64 -27.51 7.79 4.56
N HIS A 65 -26.82 7.44 5.65
CA HIS A 65 -27.23 6.46 6.66
C HIS A 65 -27.63 7.12 7.99
N PHE A 66 -27.54 8.44 8.13
CA PHE A 66 -27.86 9.14 9.38
C PHE A 66 -29.32 8.93 9.82
N ALA A 67 -30.26 8.85 8.87
CA ALA A 67 -31.66 8.57 9.16
C ALA A 67 -31.87 7.20 9.82
N ASP A 68 -31.05 6.19 9.47
CA ASP A 68 -31.11 4.85 10.08
C ASP A 68 -30.74 4.89 11.58
N HIS A 69 -29.98 5.91 11.98
CA HIS A 69 -29.58 6.16 13.36
C HIS A 69 -30.46 7.20 14.08
N GLY A 70 -31.57 7.62 13.44
CA GLY A 70 -32.46 8.64 14.00
C GLY A 70 -31.86 10.06 13.98
N ILE A 71 -30.88 10.32 13.12
CA ILE A 71 -30.25 11.63 12.97
C ILE A 71 -30.84 12.33 11.74
N GLU A 72 -31.51 13.45 11.97
CA GLU A 72 -32.08 14.26 10.91
C GLU A 72 -31.11 15.38 10.52
N VAL A 73 -30.88 15.54 9.21
CA VAL A 73 -30.05 16.61 8.65
C VAL A 73 -30.95 17.64 8.02
N SER A 74 -30.90 18.88 8.55
CA SER A 74 -31.65 20.01 7.98
C SER A 74 -30.84 20.67 6.87
N GLY A 75 -31.40 20.71 5.67
CA GLY A 75 -30.78 21.35 4.50
C GLY A 75 -29.91 20.40 3.66
N GLU A 76 -29.30 20.94 2.61
CA GLU A 76 -28.47 20.21 1.67
C GLU A 76 -27.03 20.15 2.16
N VAL A 77 -26.46 18.95 2.26
CA VAL A 77 -25.03 18.76 2.55
C VAL A 77 -24.26 18.70 1.24
N LYS A 78 -23.27 19.58 1.10
CA LYS A 78 -22.45 19.69 -0.13
C LYS A 78 -20.97 19.39 0.15
N VAL A 79 -20.33 18.74 -0.81
CA VAL A 79 -18.88 18.57 -0.82
C VAL A 79 -18.22 19.90 -1.20
N ASN A 80 -17.26 20.34 -0.41
CA ASN A 80 -16.30 21.38 -0.80
C ASN A 80 -14.94 20.71 -1.04
N LEU A 81 -14.68 20.36 -2.30
CA LEU A 81 -13.48 19.63 -2.68
C LEU A 81 -12.20 20.43 -2.38
N GLU A 82 -12.21 21.74 -2.57
CA GLU A 82 -11.05 22.60 -2.29
C GLU A 82 -10.64 22.50 -0.81
N LYS A 83 -11.60 22.61 0.12
CA LYS A 83 -11.36 22.43 1.55
C LYS A 83 -10.91 20.99 1.89
N MET A 84 -11.45 19.99 1.23
CA MET A 84 -11.05 18.59 1.40
C MET A 84 -9.59 18.36 0.97
N ILE A 85 -9.20 18.92 -0.17
CA ILE A 85 -7.82 18.87 -0.66
C ILE A 85 -6.88 19.66 0.25
N ALA A 86 -7.31 20.84 0.73
CA ALA A 86 -6.53 21.62 1.69
C ALA A 86 -6.32 20.86 3.03
N ARG A 87 -7.38 20.22 3.56
CA ARG A 87 -7.25 19.36 4.74
C ARG A 87 -6.26 18.21 4.50
N LYS A 88 -6.39 17.51 3.36
CA LYS A 88 -5.45 16.44 2.97
C LYS A 88 -4.01 16.96 2.95
N GLN A 89 -3.78 18.18 2.39
CA GLN A 89 -2.44 18.76 2.34
C GLN A 89 -1.92 19.11 3.74
N ALA A 90 -2.75 19.65 4.62
CA ALA A 90 -2.37 19.92 6.01
C ALA A 90 -1.93 18.65 6.76
N VAL A 91 -2.60 17.52 6.52
CA VAL A 91 -2.19 16.21 7.09
C VAL A 91 -0.81 15.79 6.55
N VAL A 92 -0.57 15.95 5.25
CA VAL A 92 0.73 15.66 4.63
C VAL A 92 1.83 16.53 5.24
N ASP A 93 1.60 17.84 5.35
CA ASP A 93 2.59 18.79 5.87
C ASP A 93 2.92 18.50 7.34
N GLN A 94 1.92 18.17 8.15
CA GLN A 94 2.09 17.79 9.54
C GLN A 94 2.92 16.51 9.67
N THR A 95 2.61 15.50 8.86
CA THR A 95 3.29 14.19 8.93
C THR A 95 4.75 14.30 8.44
N SER A 96 4.97 15.00 7.32
CA SER A 96 6.33 15.24 6.81
C SER A 96 7.17 16.11 7.75
N GLY A 97 6.54 17.11 8.39
CA GLY A 97 7.17 17.91 9.45
C GLY A 97 7.58 17.06 10.66
N GLY A 98 6.78 16.05 11.01
CA GLY A 98 7.12 15.06 12.02
C GLY A 98 8.38 14.26 11.70
N VAL A 99 8.56 13.85 10.44
CA VAL A 99 9.80 13.16 10.02
C VAL A 99 11.00 14.09 10.14
N LYS A 100 10.87 15.36 9.73
CA LYS A 100 11.94 16.35 9.89
C LYS A 100 12.34 16.50 11.36
N PHE A 101 11.37 16.62 12.26
CA PHE A 101 11.61 16.67 13.71
C PHE A 101 12.38 15.43 14.19
N LEU A 102 12.05 14.23 13.68
CA LEU A 102 12.75 12.99 14.06
C LEU A 102 14.20 12.98 13.55
N MET A 103 14.48 13.54 12.36
CA MET A 103 15.85 13.70 11.88
C MET A 103 16.66 14.60 12.81
N ASP A 104 16.11 15.76 13.16
CA ASP A 104 16.78 16.73 14.06
C ASP A 104 17.00 16.12 15.46
N LYS A 105 15.98 15.44 16.02
CA LYS A 105 16.06 14.78 17.33
C LYS A 105 17.17 13.72 17.40
N ASN A 106 17.35 12.96 16.32
CA ASN A 106 18.35 11.91 16.25
C ASN A 106 19.70 12.41 15.66
N LYS A 107 19.85 13.72 15.43
CA LYS A 107 21.07 14.35 14.90
C LYS A 107 21.50 13.78 13.53
N ILE A 108 20.53 13.42 12.70
CA ILE A 108 20.75 12.92 11.34
C ILE A 108 20.95 14.12 10.43
N THR A 109 22.04 14.10 9.65
CA THR A 109 22.31 15.17 8.68
C THR A 109 21.48 14.95 7.42
N VAL A 110 20.63 15.91 7.07
CA VAL A 110 19.78 15.85 5.87
C VAL A 110 20.44 16.66 4.76
N PHE A 111 20.61 16.05 3.59
CA PHE A 111 21.09 16.68 2.37
C PHE A 111 19.96 16.76 1.35
N GLU A 112 19.60 17.97 0.93
CA GLU A 112 18.63 18.16 -0.15
C GLU A 112 19.35 18.12 -1.51
N GLY A 113 18.98 17.16 -2.34
CA GLY A 113 19.53 16.97 -3.68
C GLY A 113 19.40 15.54 -4.18
N LEU A 114 19.77 15.34 -5.44
CA LEU A 114 19.77 14.00 -6.05
C LEU A 114 21.07 13.27 -5.67
N GLY A 115 20.93 12.19 -4.91
CA GLY A 115 22.02 11.28 -4.55
C GLY A 115 22.38 10.35 -5.71
N SER A 116 23.69 10.23 -6.00
CA SER A 116 24.20 9.30 -7.01
C SER A 116 25.59 8.79 -6.64
N PHE A 117 25.91 7.55 -7.02
CA PHE A 117 27.23 6.98 -6.78
C PHE A 117 28.32 7.69 -7.57
N VAL A 118 29.45 7.95 -6.92
CA VAL A 118 30.73 8.28 -7.53
C VAL A 118 31.57 7.00 -7.64
N ASP A 119 31.58 6.22 -6.56
CA ASP A 119 32.18 4.89 -6.43
C ASP A 119 31.50 4.13 -5.27
N ALA A 120 32.07 3.01 -4.81
CA ALA A 120 31.49 2.16 -3.77
C ALA A 120 31.46 2.80 -2.36
N THR A 121 32.16 3.92 -2.14
CA THR A 121 32.28 4.60 -0.85
C THR A 121 31.94 6.09 -0.90
N HIS A 122 31.68 6.63 -2.09
CA HIS A 122 31.37 8.03 -2.27
C HIS A 122 30.03 8.26 -2.98
N VAL A 123 29.22 9.14 -2.41
CA VAL A 123 27.94 9.56 -2.96
C VAL A 123 27.97 11.07 -3.26
N ALA A 124 27.68 11.44 -4.49
CA ALA A 124 27.47 12.82 -4.88
C ALA A 124 26.04 13.25 -4.61
N VAL A 125 25.86 14.44 -4.06
CA VAL A 125 24.57 15.12 -3.88
C VAL A 125 24.51 16.27 -4.88
N ALA A 126 23.66 16.17 -5.89
CA ALA A 126 23.42 17.25 -6.85
C ALA A 126 22.26 18.11 -6.36
N LYS A 127 22.54 19.34 -5.93
CA LYS A 127 21.56 20.30 -5.43
C LYS A 127 20.80 20.98 -6.56
N VAL A 128 19.65 21.58 -6.23
CA VAL A 128 18.79 22.27 -7.21
C VAL A 128 19.49 23.48 -7.85
N ASP A 129 20.39 24.15 -7.13
CA ASP A 129 21.18 25.28 -7.62
C ASP A 129 22.34 24.88 -8.58
N GLY A 130 22.47 23.58 -8.88
CA GLY A 130 23.51 23.01 -9.74
C GLY A 130 24.83 22.71 -9.03
N THR A 131 24.97 23.08 -7.76
CA THR A 131 26.18 22.73 -6.97
C THR A 131 26.19 21.24 -6.64
N LYS A 132 27.37 20.67 -6.47
CA LYS A 132 27.59 19.28 -6.10
C LYS A 132 28.43 19.18 -4.84
N GLU A 133 28.03 18.29 -3.96
CA GLU A 133 28.79 17.93 -2.76
C GLU A 133 29.03 16.41 -2.77
N THR A 134 30.18 15.96 -2.34
CA THR A 134 30.51 14.53 -2.26
C THR A 134 30.62 14.12 -0.79
N LEU A 135 29.90 13.08 -0.42
CA LEU A 135 29.90 12.46 0.91
C LEU A 135 30.68 11.16 0.86
N GLU A 136 31.54 10.93 1.85
CA GLU A 136 32.19 9.65 2.08
C GLU A 136 31.38 8.84 3.07
N ALA A 137 31.18 7.55 2.79
CA ALA A 137 30.38 6.65 3.62
C ALA A 137 31.07 5.30 3.83
N LYS A 138 31.08 4.80 5.06
CA LYS A 138 31.49 3.41 5.33
C LYS A 138 30.48 2.43 4.77
N ASN A 139 29.17 2.74 4.91
CA ASN A 139 28.07 1.95 4.38
C ASN A 139 27.06 2.85 3.65
N ILE A 140 26.41 2.34 2.63
CA ILE A 140 25.40 3.07 1.85
C ILE A 140 24.14 2.22 1.77
N ILE A 141 22.97 2.86 2.01
CA ILE A 141 21.65 2.23 1.89
C ILE A 141 20.88 2.91 0.76
N ILE A 142 20.51 2.14 -0.27
CA ILE A 142 19.69 2.58 -1.39
C ILE A 142 18.20 2.42 -0.97
N ALA A 143 17.50 3.54 -0.80
CA ALA A 143 16.09 3.60 -0.43
C ALA A 143 15.30 4.50 -1.40
N THR A 144 15.64 4.44 -2.69
CA THR A 144 15.11 5.34 -3.73
C THR A 144 13.67 5.07 -4.12
N GLY A 145 13.09 3.95 -3.65
CA GLY A 145 11.67 3.63 -3.77
C GLY A 145 11.21 3.32 -5.19
N SER A 146 10.00 3.76 -5.52
CA SER A 146 9.33 3.45 -6.79
C SER A 146 8.59 4.65 -7.37
N LYS A 147 8.15 4.50 -8.63
CA LYS A 147 7.28 5.46 -9.35
C LYS A 147 6.09 4.74 -9.98
N PRO A 148 4.96 5.44 -10.23
CA PRO A 148 3.85 4.87 -11.00
C PRO A 148 4.33 4.31 -12.35
N SER A 149 3.79 3.13 -12.71
CA SER A 149 3.97 2.54 -14.02
C SER A 149 2.93 3.07 -15.01
N SER A 150 3.26 3.05 -16.29
CA SER A 150 2.33 3.29 -17.39
C SER A 150 2.55 2.24 -18.47
N LEU A 151 1.55 2.04 -19.31
CA LEU A 151 1.72 1.26 -20.55
C LEU A 151 2.40 2.12 -21.62
N PRO A 152 3.30 1.56 -22.45
CA PRO A 152 4.11 2.34 -23.38
C PRO A 152 3.31 3.22 -24.35
N PHE A 153 2.09 2.78 -24.70
CA PHE A 153 1.19 3.49 -25.61
C PHE A 153 0.31 4.53 -24.94
N ILE A 154 0.30 4.64 -23.59
CA ILE A 154 -0.49 5.64 -22.86
C ILE A 154 0.39 6.85 -22.56
N LYS A 155 0.03 7.99 -23.15
CA LYS A 155 0.67 9.26 -22.88
C LYS A 155 -0.01 9.95 -21.69
N ILE A 156 0.62 9.86 -20.52
CA ILE A 156 0.20 10.62 -19.33
C ILE A 156 0.42 12.12 -19.58
N ASP A 157 -0.64 12.90 -19.57
CA ASP A 157 -0.60 14.36 -19.74
C ASP A 157 -0.63 15.12 -18.41
N LYS A 158 -0.96 14.44 -17.30
CA LYS A 158 -1.10 14.97 -15.94
C LYS A 158 -2.27 15.96 -15.78
N GLU A 159 -3.13 16.07 -16.75
CA GLU A 159 -4.31 16.93 -16.75
C GLU A 159 -5.60 16.11 -16.75
N ARG A 160 -5.80 15.26 -17.76
CA ARG A 160 -6.98 14.39 -17.92
C ARG A 160 -6.60 12.90 -17.95
N ILE A 161 -5.42 12.57 -18.47
CA ILE A 161 -4.82 11.23 -18.36
C ILE A 161 -3.77 11.28 -17.25
N ILE A 162 -4.13 10.81 -16.08
CA ILE A 162 -3.44 11.07 -14.82
C ILE A 162 -2.94 9.79 -14.15
N THR A 163 -1.99 9.95 -13.23
CA THR A 163 -1.58 8.92 -12.27
C THR A 163 -2.20 9.17 -10.90
N SER A 164 -1.92 8.30 -9.93
CA SER A 164 -2.33 8.50 -8.54
C SER A 164 -1.86 9.83 -7.95
N THR A 165 -0.72 10.36 -8.40
CA THR A 165 -0.16 11.63 -7.93
C THR A 165 -1.07 12.81 -8.25
N GLU A 166 -1.59 12.87 -9.46
CA GLU A 166 -2.52 13.92 -9.90
C GLU A 166 -3.92 13.68 -9.33
N ALA A 167 -4.37 12.42 -9.24
CA ALA A 167 -5.66 12.08 -8.66
C ALA A 167 -5.82 12.54 -7.21
N LEU A 168 -4.74 12.65 -6.43
CA LEU A 168 -4.76 13.17 -5.06
C LEU A 168 -4.94 14.68 -4.94
N LYS A 169 -5.02 15.43 -6.04
CA LYS A 169 -5.07 16.89 -6.06
C LYS A 169 -5.98 17.47 -7.14
N LEU A 170 -6.99 16.72 -7.58
CA LEU A 170 -7.98 17.22 -8.53
C LEU A 170 -8.68 18.45 -7.98
N LYS A 171 -8.98 19.40 -8.86
CA LYS A 171 -9.67 20.66 -8.52
C LYS A 171 -11.18 20.54 -8.61
N GLU A 172 -11.68 19.49 -9.22
CA GLU A 172 -13.10 19.20 -9.41
C GLU A 172 -13.36 17.71 -9.19
N VAL A 173 -14.57 17.35 -8.83
CA VAL A 173 -15.00 15.94 -8.80
C VAL A 173 -15.24 15.52 -10.25
N PRO A 174 -14.60 14.45 -10.75
CA PRO A 174 -14.87 13.93 -12.08
C PRO A 174 -16.35 13.63 -12.29
N LYS A 175 -16.87 13.88 -13.47
CA LYS A 175 -18.20 13.37 -13.87
C LYS A 175 -18.14 11.87 -14.08
N HIS A 176 -17.12 11.41 -14.82
CA HIS A 176 -16.85 10.00 -15.03
C HIS A 176 -15.34 9.73 -15.03
N LEU A 177 -14.88 9.04 -14.00
CA LEU A 177 -13.49 8.58 -13.86
C LEU A 177 -13.35 7.17 -14.44
N VAL A 178 -12.58 7.02 -15.51
CA VAL A 178 -12.22 5.72 -16.08
C VAL A 178 -10.86 5.29 -15.52
N ILE A 179 -10.83 4.19 -14.78
CA ILE A 179 -9.62 3.68 -14.11
C ILE A 179 -9.05 2.51 -14.91
N ILE A 180 -7.77 2.58 -15.21
CA ILE A 180 -7.01 1.51 -15.86
C ILE A 180 -6.16 0.83 -14.80
N GLY A 181 -6.53 -0.41 -14.46
CA GLY A 181 -5.94 -1.21 -13.39
C GLY A 181 -6.82 -1.28 -12.14
N GLY A 182 -7.29 -2.49 -11.83
CA GLY A 182 -8.13 -2.84 -10.67
C GLY A 182 -7.33 -3.22 -9.41
N GLY A 183 -6.08 -2.76 -9.31
CA GLY A 183 -5.25 -2.91 -8.11
C GLY A 183 -5.66 -1.94 -6.99
N VAL A 184 -4.99 -2.08 -5.83
CA VAL A 184 -5.30 -1.33 -4.58
C VAL A 184 -5.46 0.17 -4.81
N ILE A 185 -4.49 0.80 -5.50
CA ILE A 185 -4.47 2.26 -5.72
C ILE A 185 -5.68 2.73 -6.54
N GLY A 186 -5.99 2.01 -7.63
CA GLY A 186 -7.12 2.36 -8.50
C GLY A 186 -8.46 2.22 -7.78
N ILE A 187 -8.63 1.14 -7.01
CA ILE A 187 -9.86 0.86 -6.27
C ILE A 187 -10.07 1.86 -5.12
N GLU A 188 -9.03 2.19 -4.35
CA GLU A 188 -9.10 3.17 -3.27
C GLU A 188 -9.47 4.57 -3.78
N LEU A 189 -8.74 5.07 -4.79
CA LEU A 189 -9.01 6.39 -5.37
C LEU A 189 -10.34 6.42 -6.12
N GLY A 190 -10.70 5.30 -6.76
CA GLY A 190 -12.02 5.13 -7.38
C GLY A 190 -13.15 5.28 -6.37
N GLN A 191 -13.01 4.66 -5.19
CA GLN A 191 -14.03 4.78 -4.16
C GLN A 191 -14.09 6.20 -3.55
N VAL A 192 -12.95 6.90 -3.43
CA VAL A 192 -12.99 8.33 -3.01
C VAL A 192 -13.93 9.12 -3.92
N TYR A 193 -13.68 9.09 -5.23
CA TYR A 193 -14.47 9.90 -6.17
C TYR A 193 -15.89 9.38 -6.37
N LEU A 194 -16.11 8.06 -6.29
CA LEU A 194 -17.44 7.47 -6.30
C LEU A 194 -18.33 8.04 -5.17
N ARG A 195 -17.81 8.10 -3.95
CA ARG A 195 -18.50 8.67 -2.77
C ARG A 195 -18.77 10.16 -2.93
N LEU A 196 -17.94 10.87 -3.69
CA LEU A 196 -18.12 12.30 -3.98
C LEU A 196 -19.08 12.55 -5.15
N GLY A 197 -19.65 11.52 -5.78
CA GLY A 197 -20.66 11.61 -6.81
C GLY A 197 -20.16 11.34 -8.24
N ALA A 198 -18.90 10.98 -8.45
CA ALA A 198 -18.40 10.58 -9.76
C ALA A 198 -18.99 9.23 -10.21
N GLN A 199 -19.25 9.07 -11.50
CA GLN A 199 -19.31 7.73 -12.08
C GLN A 199 -17.90 7.15 -12.12
N VAL A 200 -17.75 5.84 -11.80
CA VAL A 200 -16.46 5.18 -11.82
C VAL A 200 -16.55 3.88 -12.58
N SER A 201 -15.68 3.73 -13.59
CA SER A 201 -15.52 2.50 -14.38
C SER A 201 -14.08 2.02 -14.29
N VAL A 202 -13.89 0.75 -13.92
CA VAL A 202 -12.57 0.12 -13.76
C VAL A 202 -12.36 -0.90 -14.87
N VAL A 203 -11.29 -0.74 -15.63
CA VAL A 203 -10.84 -1.70 -16.66
C VAL A 203 -9.64 -2.46 -16.11
N GLU A 204 -9.76 -3.78 -15.95
CA GLU A 204 -8.73 -4.65 -15.39
C GLU A 204 -8.39 -5.79 -16.36
N PHE A 205 -7.09 -6.00 -16.58
CA PHE A 205 -6.59 -7.07 -17.46
C PHE A 205 -6.80 -8.46 -16.85
N MET A 206 -6.64 -8.58 -15.53
CA MET A 206 -6.87 -9.84 -14.82
C MET A 206 -8.37 -10.15 -14.74
N ASP A 207 -8.70 -11.38 -14.37
CA ASP A 207 -10.08 -11.87 -14.22
C ASP A 207 -10.81 -11.32 -13.00
N ARG A 208 -10.09 -10.57 -12.12
CA ARG A 208 -10.59 -10.02 -10.85
C ARG A 208 -9.84 -8.76 -10.43
N ILE A 209 -10.47 -7.95 -9.57
CA ILE A 209 -9.80 -6.81 -8.92
C ILE A 209 -8.91 -7.29 -7.78
N ILE A 210 -7.99 -6.43 -7.31
CA ILE A 210 -7.02 -6.74 -6.23
C ILE A 210 -6.41 -8.15 -6.39
N PRO A 211 -5.83 -8.50 -7.55
CA PRO A 211 -5.49 -9.89 -7.91
C PRO A 211 -4.40 -10.51 -7.01
N GLY A 212 -3.70 -9.72 -6.20
CA GLY A 212 -2.72 -10.21 -5.22
C GLY A 212 -3.33 -10.73 -3.91
N MET A 213 -4.65 -10.56 -3.71
CA MET A 213 -5.38 -11.02 -2.54
C MET A 213 -6.07 -12.37 -2.80
N ASP A 214 -6.50 -13.05 -1.72
CA ASP A 214 -7.33 -14.26 -1.82
C ASP A 214 -8.60 -13.99 -2.66
N GLY A 215 -8.97 -14.93 -3.50
CA GLY A 215 -10.07 -14.77 -4.45
C GLY A 215 -11.43 -14.50 -3.79
N SER A 216 -11.63 -14.99 -2.58
CA SER A 216 -12.86 -14.73 -1.82
C SER A 216 -12.99 -13.24 -1.44
N LEU A 217 -11.88 -12.56 -1.11
CA LEU A 217 -11.84 -11.13 -0.82
C LEU A 217 -12.15 -10.31 -2.07
N SER A 218 -11.50 -10.64 -3.20
CA SER A 218 -11.75 -9.99 -4.48
C SER A 218 -13.23 -10.08 -4.89
N LYS A 219 -13.83 -11.26 -4.73
CA LYS A 219 -15.24 -11.52 -5.05
C LYS A 219 -16.17 -10.67 -4.19
N GLU A 220 -15.96 -10.65 -2.87
CA GLU A 220 -16.82 -9.90 -1.96
C GLU A 220 -16.67 -8.39 -2.13
N LEU A 221 -15.41 -7.88 -2.26
CA LEU A 221 -15.18 -6.47 -2.52
C LEU A 221 -15.84 -6.02 -3.84
N THR A 222 -15.71 -6.82 -4.90
CA THR A 222 -16.37 -6.54 -6.19
C THR A 222 -17.88 -6.42 -6.03
N LYS A 223 -18.49 -7.32 -5.27
CA LYS A 223 -19.94 -7.33 -5.00
C LYS A 223 -20.38 -6.05 -4.27
N VAL A 224 -19.65 -5.68 -3.20
CA VAL A 224 -19.98 -4.48 -2.42
C VAL A 224 -19.79 -3.21 -3.23
N LEU A 225 -18.67 -3.06 -3.94
CA LEU A 225 -18.40 -1.86 -4.75
C LEU A 225 -19.37 -1.74 -5.94
N LYS A 226 -19.81 -2.85 -6.54
CA LYS A 226 -20.90 -2.84 -7.54
C LYS A 226 -22.20 -2.32 -6.96
N LYS A 227 -22.56 -2.74 -5.73
CA LYS A 227 -23.74 -2.23 -5.02
C LYS A 227 -23.65 -0.73 -4.76
N GLN A 228 -22.44 -0.21 -4.52
CA GLN A 228 -22.15 1.23 -4.38
C GLN A 228 -22.18 1.98 -5.72
N GLY A 229 -22.24 1.30 -6.87
CA GLY A 229 -22.34 1.92 -8.19
C GLY A 229 -21.07 1.87 -9.04
N MET A 230 -19.97 1.28 -8.56
CA MET A 230 -18.74 1.12 -9.36
C MET A 230 -18.93 0.06 -10.44
N LYS A 231 -18.50 0.36 -11.67
CA LYS A 231 -18.56 -0.57 -12.81
C LYS A 231 -17.22 -1.24 -13.04
N PHE A 232 -17.22 -2.56 -13.32
CA PHE A 232 -15.99 -3.34 -13.52
C PHE A 232 -16.03 -4.04 -14.87
N TYR A 233 -14.93 -3.92 -15.60
CA TYR A 233 -14.61 -4.58 -16.86
C TYR A 233 -13.32 -5.39 -16.67
N VAL A 234 -13.46 -6.56 -16.02
CA VAL A 234 -12.35 -7.50 -15.81
C VAL A 234 -12.07 -8.33 -17.06
N SER A 235 -10.88 -8.94 -17.16
CA SER A 235 -10.41 -9.65 -18.34
C SER A 235 -10.43 -8.80 -19.63
N HIS A 236 -10.20 -7.49 -19.50
CA HIS A 236 -10.14 -6.56 -20.61
C HIS A 236 -8.76 -5.92 -20.72
N LYS A 237 -8.14 -6.04 -21.89
CA LYS A 237 -6.85 -5.43 -22.23
C LYS A 237 -7.08 -4.06 -22.86
N VAL A 238 -6.62 -3.00 -22.21
CA VAL A 238 -6.64 -1.66 -22.79
C VAL A 238 -5.80 -1.61 -24.06
N LYS A 239 -6.35 -1.05 -25.12
CA LYS A 239 -5.73 -0.90 -26.45
C LYS A 239 -5.29 0.53 -26.73
N SER A 240 -6.12 1.51 -26.38
CA SER A 240 -5.79 2.93 -26.53
C SER A 240 -6.40 3.78 -25.43
N VAL A 241 -5.77 4.92 -25.18
CA VAL A 241 -6.27 6.00 -24.31
C VAL A 241 -5.99 7.30 -25.04
N GLU A 242 -7.03 7.98 -25.46
CA GLU A 242 -6.94 9.17 -26.26
C GLU A 242 -7.69 10.32 -25.61
N ARG A 243 -7.13 11.54 -25.70
CA ARG A 243 -7.77 12.75 -25.21
C ARG A 243 -8.18 13.66 -26.38
N SER A 244 -9.42 14.12 -26.34
CA SER A 244 -9.92 15.16 -27.23
C SER A 244 -10.61 16.23 -26.38
N GLY A 245 -9.96 17.40 -26.22
CA GLY A 245 -10.43 18.45 -25.32
C GLY A 245 -10.51 17.98 -23.86
N ASP A 246 -11.72 18.00 -23.30
CA ASP A 246 -11.99 17.55 -21.93
C ASP A 246 -12.48 16.09 -21.85
N VAL A 247 -12.57 15.39 -22.97
CA VAL A 247 -13.01 13.97 -23.02
C VAL A 247 -11.82 13.06 -23.20
N VAL A 248 -11.77 12.01 -22.38
CA VAL A 248 -10.82 10.89 -22.53
C VAL A 248 -11.59 9.65 -22.96
N THR A 249 -11.17 9.04 -24.07
CA THR A 249 -11.72 7.81 -24.60
C THR A 249 -10.76 6.66 -24.32
N VAL A 250 -11.24 5.62 -23.63
CA VAL A 250 -10.51 4.39 -23.34
C VAL A 250 -11.13 3.25 -24.15
N GLN A 251 -10.33 2.58 -24.98
CA GLN A 251 -10.74 1.38 -25.70
C GLN A 251 -10.07 0.15 -25.05
N ALA A 252 -10.86 -0.89 -24.81
CA ALA A 252 -10.36 -2.15 -24.28
C ALA A 252 -11.05 -3.34 -24.95
N GLU A 253 -10.38 -4.48 -24.98
CA GLU A 253 -10.80 -5.70 -25.64
C GLU A 253 -10.70 -6.88 -24.67
N ASN A 254 -11.72 -7.73 -24.64
CA ASN A 254 -11.70 -8.96 -23.88
C ASN A 254 -11.04 -10.13 -24.65
N ALA A 255 -10.90 -11.28 -24.01
CA ALA A 255 -10.29 -12.46 -24.62
C ALA A 255 -11.05 -13.02 -25.86
N LYS A 256 -12.31 -12.60 -26.07
CA LYS A 256 -13.12 -13.00 -27.25
C LYS A 256 -12.98 -12.02 -28.41
N GLY A 257 -12.22 -10.93 -28.25
CA GLY A 257 -12.07 -9.87 -29.25
C GLY A 257 -13.23 -8.85 -29.23
N GLU A 258 -14.10 -8.90 -28.22
CA GLU A 258 -15.15 -7.91 -28.06
C GLU A 258 -14.57 -6.63 -27.50
N THR A 259 -14.75 -5.52 -28.21
CA THR A 259 -14.22 -4.21 -27.83
C THR A 259 -15.27 -3.40 -27.08
N ILE A 260 -14.85 -2.77 -26.00
CA ILE A 260 -15.62 -1.74 -25.30
C ILE A 260 -14.95 -0.37 -25.47
N THR A 261 -15.77 0.67 -25.51
CA THR A 261 -15.33 2.06 -25.52
C THR A 261 -15.95 2.77 -24.33
N LEU A 262 -15.12 3.38 -23.50
CA LEU A 262 -15.54 4.15 -22.33
C LEU A 262 -15.08 5.60 -22.51
N GLU A 263 -16.00 6.54 -22.29
CA GLU A 263 -15.70 7.97 -22.30
C GLU A 263 -15.80 8.51 -20.88
N GLY A 264 -14.85 9.34 -20.50
CA GLY A 264 -14.83 10.04 -19.22
C GLY A 264 -14.15 11.40 -19.34
N ASP A 265 -14.28 12.23 -18.34
CA ASP A 265 -13.53 13.49 -18.25
C ASP A 265 -12.14 13.30 -17.62
N TYR A 266 -11.90 12.16 -16.96
CA TYR A 266 -10.58 11.76 -16.48
C TYR A 266 -10.33 10.27 -16.70
N SER A 267 -9.07 9.92 -16.98
CA SER A 267 -8.58 8.53 -16.91
C SER A 267 -7.44 8.42 -15.92
N LEU A 268 -7.61 7.56 -14.90
CA LEU A 268 -6.58 7.23 -13.92
C LEU A 268 -5.82 5.98 -14.35
N VAL A 269 -4.53 6.12 -14.63
CA VAL A 269 -3.65 4.99 -14.95
C VAL A 269 -2.99 4.48 -13.66
N SER A 270 -3.38 3.28 -13.21
CA SER A 270 -2.96 2.64 -11.96
C SER A 270 -2.54 1.18 -12.15
N VAL A 271 -1.74 0.93 -13.18
CA VAL A 271 -1.26 -0.40 -13.61
C VAL A 271 -0.03 -0.89 -12.84
N GLY A 272 0.16 -0.43 -11.62
CA GLY A 272 1.25 -0.80 -10.73
C GLY A 272 2.32 0.26 -10.58
N ARG A 273 3.44 -0.15 -9.99
CA ARG A 273 4.61 0.70 -9.71
C ARG A 273 5.88 0.02 -10.21
N ARG A 274 6.91 0.79 -10.47
CA ARG A 274 8.23 0.30 -10.89
C ARG A 274 9.32 0.86 -9.99
N PRO A 275 10.41 0.11 -9.72
CA PRO A 275 11.57 0.59 -8.98
C PRO A 275 12.14 1.87 -9.58
N PHE A 276 12.70 2.73 -8.72
CA PHE A 276 13.31 3.97 -9.17
C PHE A 276 14.81 3.96 -8.96
N THR A 277 15.56 3.66 -10.02
CA THR A 277 17.04 3.61 -10.05
C THR A 277 17.65 4.66 -10.98
N ALA A 278 16.82 5.43 -11.68
CA ALA A 278 17.28 6.44 -12.64
C ALA A 278 18.10 7.53 -11.95
N GLY A 279 19.28 7.81 -12.49
CA GLY A 279 20.22 8.82 -11.97
C GLY A 279 21.03 8.36 -10.75
N LEU A 280 20.85 7.12 -10.28
CA LEU A 280 21.61 6.57 -9.17
C LEU A 280 23.08 6.29 -9.53
N ASN A 281 23.40 6.09 -10.83
CA ASN A 281 24.72 5.66 -11.34
C ASN A 281 25.23 4.40 -10.63
N ALA A 282 24.37 3.39 -10.48
CA ALA A 282 24.64 2.16 -9.74
C ALA A 282 25.86 1.39 -10.28
N ASP A 283 26.11 1.47 -11.58
CA ASP A 283 27.25 0.90 -12.29
C ASP A 283 28.59 1.39 -11.77
N LYS A 284 28.69 2.67 -11.39
CA LYS A 284 29.93 3.26 -10.84
C LYS A 284 30.36 2.64 -9.51
N ALA A 285 29.40 2.13 -8.75
CA ALA A 285 29.66 1.42 -7.51
C ALA A 285 29.71 -0.12 -7.70
N GLY A 286 29.46 -0.63 -8.91
CA GLY A 286 29.38 -2.07 -9.18
C GLY A 286 28.07 -2.73 -8.71
N VAL A 287 27.05 -1.94 -8.38
CA VAL A 287 25.75 -2.43 -7.95
C VAL A 287 24.94 -2.93 -9.15
N LYS A 288 24.43 -4.14 -9.07
CA LYS A 288 23.66 -4.78 -10.12
C LYS A 288 22.19 -4.38 -10.07
N ILE A 289 21.65 -4.08 -11.25
CA ILE A 289 20.22 -3.81 -11.46
C ILE A 289 19.66 -4.92 -12.36
N SER A 290 18.57 -5.55 -11.94
CA SER A 290 17.88 -6.59 -12.71
C SER A 290 17.16 -6.01 -13.93
N ASP A 291 16.73 -6.87 -14.87
CA ASP A 291 15.92 -6.50 -16.04
C ASP A 291 14.58 -5.84 -15.65
N ARG A 292 14.11 -6.08 -14.42
CA ARG A 292 12.90 -5.43 -13.87
C ARG A 292 13.19 -4.07 -13.24
N GLY A 293 14.44 -3.59 -13.29
CA GLY A 293 14.88 -2.33 -12.72
C GLY A 293 15.09 -2.36 -11.19
N GLN A 294 15.08 -3.53 -10.56
CA GLN A 294 15.31 -3.71 -9.14
C GLN A 294 16.80 -3.79 -8.82
N VAL A 295 17.21 -3.24 -7.68
CA VAL A 295 18.54 -3.51 -7.11
C VAL A 295 18.57 -4.98 -6.63
N GLU A 296 19.57 -5.73 -7.10
CA GLU A 296 19.74 -7.12 -6.69
C GLU A 296 20.36 -7.18 -5.28
N VAL A 297 19.72 -7.94 -4.39
CA VAL A 297 20.16 -8.14 -3.00
C VAL A 297 20.02 -9.59 -2.58
N ASN A 298 20.85 -9.99 -1.61
CA ASN A 298 20.73 -11.27 -0.89
C ASN A 298 19.64 -11.19 0.20
N ASP A 299 19.52 -12.23 1.03
CA ASP A 299 18.50 -12.29 2.11
C ASP A 299 18.78 -11.33 3.27
N HIS A 300 19.99 -10.76 3.34
CA HIS A 300 20.36 -9.71 4.27
C HIS A 300 20.25 -8.30 3.66
N LEU A 301 19.56 -8.15 2.52
CA LEU A 301 19.38 -6.90 1.79
C LEU A 301 20.70 -6.24 1.32
N GLN A 302 21.80 -7.00 1.33
CA GLN A 302 23.11 -6.61 0.87
C GLN A 302 23.22 -6.81 -0.65
N THR A 303 23.76 -5.84 -1.35
CA THR A 303 24.03 -5.96 -2.80
C THR A 303 25.26 -6.83 -3.09
N SER A 304 25.68 -6.91 -4.35
CA SER A 304 26.95 -7.53 -4.73
C SER A 304 28.18 -6.82 -4.12
N ILE A 305 28.00 -5.63 -3.58
CA ILE A 305 29.06 -4.82 -2.96
C ILE A 305 28.89 -4.84 -1.44
N PRO A 306 29.89 -5.31 -0.67
CA PRO A 306 29.72 -5.65 0.75
C PRO A 306 29.24 -4.54 1.68
N ASN A 307 29.52 -3.28 1.35
CA ASN A 307 29.12 -2.10 2.14
C ASN A 307 27.91 -1.37 1.55
N ILE A 308 27.23 -1.94 0.55
CA ILE A 308 26.05 -1.33 -0.07
C ILE A 308 24.85 -2.24 0.11
N TYR A 309 23.77 -1.68 0.67
CA TYR A 309 22.48 -2.32 0.92
C TYR A 309 21.38 -1.62 0.12
N ALA A 310 20.26 -2.31 -0.08
CA ALA A 310 19.09 -1.70 -0.70
C ALA A 310 17.81 -2.21 -0.04
N ILE A 311 16.80 -1.32 0.12
CA ILE A 311 15.56 -1.57 0.86
C ILE A 311 14.33 -0.97 0.19
N GLY A 312 13.17 -1.46 0.54
CA GLY A 312 11.87 -0.94 0.12
C GLY A 312 11.50 -1.31 -1.31
N ASP A 313 10.81 -0.39 -1.98
CA ASP A 313 10.26 -0.64 -3.32
C ASP A 313 11.31 -0.84 -4.42
N VAL A 314 12.57 -0.48 -4.16
CA VAL A 314 13.66 -0.61 -5.13
C VAL A 314 14.20 -2.04 -5.22
N VAL A 315 13.88 -2.90 -4.25
CA VAL A 315 14.26 -4.31 -4.20
C VAL A 315 13.07 -5.23 -4.47
N ARG A 316 13.28 -6.55 -4.41
CA ARG A 316 12.25 -7.58 -4.57
C ARG A 316 11.14 -7.50 -3.51
N GLY A 317 10.01 -8.14 -3.79
CA GLY A 317 8.88 -8.29 -2.87
C GLY A 317 7.80 -7.23 -3.04
N ALA A 318 6.90 -7.14 -2.07
CA ALA A 318 5.79 -6.22 -2.08
C ALA A 318 6.25 -4.76 -1.91
N MET A 319 5.62 -3.84 -2.64
CA MET A 319 5.89 -2.40 -2.52
C MET A 319 5.00 -1.79 -1.44
N LEU A 320 5.35 -2.04 -0.18
CA LEU A 320 4.60 -1.64 1.01
C LEU A 320 5.49 -0.83 1.96
N ALA A 321 4.93 0.22 2.55
CA ALA A 321 5.67 1.12 3.43
C ALA A 321 6.22 0.39 4.66
N HIS A 322 5.38 -0.41 5.34
CA HIS A 322 5.77 -1.17 6.53
C HIS A 322 6.82 -2.26 6.22
N LYS A 323 6.77 -2.93 5.03
CA LYS A 323 7.87 -3.80 4.60
C LYS A 323 9.18 -3.03 4.50
N ALA A 324 9.15 -1.83 3.91
CA ALA A 324 10.34 -1.00 3.77
C ALA A 324 10.88 -0.52 5.13
N GLU A 325 9.99 -0.24 6.09
CA GLU A 325 10.35 0.15 7.47
C GLU A 325 11.07 -1.00 8.20
N GLU A 326 10.52 -2.22 8.14
CA GLU A 326 11.15 -3.42 8.71
C GLU A 326 12.52 -3.71 8.05
N GLU A 327 12.60 -3.61 6.72
CA GLU A 327 13.87 -3.75 6.01
C GLU A 327 14.89 -2.68 6.42
N GLY A 328 14.44 -1.45 6.65
CA GLY A 328 15.28 -0.35 7.13
C GLY A 328 15.85 -0.60 8.53
N ALA A 329 15.01 -1.05 9.45
CA ALA A 329 15.42 -1.43 10.80
C ALA A 329 16.40 -2.63 10.76
N MET A 330 16.06 -3.66 9.97
CA MET A 330 16.90 -4.86 9.78
C MET A 330 18.30 -4.50 9.30
N VAL A 331 18.44 -3.68 8.26
CA VAL A 331 19.77 -3.30 7.75
C VAL A 331 20.55 -2.52 8.79
N ALA A 332 19.92 -1.58 9.50
CA ALA A 332 20.60 -0.82 10.57
C ALA A 332 21.12 -1.75 11.69
N GLU A 333 20.36 -2.76 12.07
CA GLU A 333 20.73 -3.75 13.09
C GLU A 333 21.83 -4.69 12.60
N ILE A 334 21.81 -5.11 11.34
CA ILE A 334 22.90 -5.88 10.72
C ILE A 334 24.22 -5.08 10.76
N LEU A 335 24.18 -3.78 10.42
CA LEU A 335 25.34 -2.90 10.46
C LEU A 335 25.91 -2.72 11.88
N ALA A 336 25.06 -2.87 12.90
CA ALA A 336 25.46 -2.87 14.31
C ALA A 336 25.91 -4.26 14.82
N GLY A 337 25.99 -5.30 13.96
CA GLY A 337 26.42 -6.65 14.31
C GLY A 337 25.34 -7.51 14.94
N GLN A 338 24.05 -7.12 14.88
CA GLN A 338 22.93 -7.91 15.34
C GLN A 338 22.48 -8.91 14.26
N LYS A 339 21.54 -9.81 14.60
CA LYS A 339 21.02 -10.85 13.70
C LYS A 339 19.49 -10.77 13.63
N PRO A 340 18.92 -9.70 13.09
CA PRO A 340 17.49 -9.59 12.88
C PRO A 340 17.02 -10.53 11.75
N HIS A 341 15.71 -10.79 11.70
CA HIS A 341 15.07 -11.49 10.59
C HIS A 341 13.72 -10.85 10.26
N ILE A 342 13.26 -11.07 9.04
CA ILE A 342 11.92 -10.70 8.58
C ILE A 342 11.30 -11.94 7.94
N ASP A 343 10.14 -12.36 8.44
CA ASP A 343 9.30 -13.31 7.71
C ASP A 343 8.42 -12.54 6.72
N TYR A 344 8.77 -12.59 5.44
CA TYR A 344 8.03 -11.90 4.38
C TYR A 344 6.61 -12.46 4.16
N ASN A 345 6.32 -13.68 4.64
CA ASN A 345 4.98 -14.24 4.62
C ASN A 345 4.04 -13.57 5.64
N LEU A 346 4.61 -12.92 6.66
CA LEU A 346 3.87 -12.24 7.71
C LEU A 346 3.70 -10.73 7.49
N ILE A 347 4.08 -10.22 6.33
CA ILE A 347 3.84 -8.82 5.96
C ILE A 347 2.40 -8.67 5.48
N PRO A 348 1.51 -7.96 6.24
CA PRO A 348 0.11 -7.87 5.88
C PRO A 348 -0.13 -6.97 4.68
N GLY A 349 -1.05 -7.36 3.80
CA GLY A 349 -1.58 -6.52 2.74
C GLY A 349 -2.91 -5.90 3.14
N VAL A 350 -3.11 -4.60 2.86
CA VAL A 350 -4.34 -3.88 3.22
C VAL A 350 -4.86 -3.05 2.05
N VAL A 351 -6.19 -3.04 1.88
CA VAL A 351 -6.93 -2.14 0.97
C VAL A 351 -7.89 -1.31 1.82
N TYR A 352 -7.71 0.00 1.82
CA TYR A 352 -8.42 0.93 2.70
C TYR A 352 -9.74 1.45 2.10
N THR A 353 -10.40 0.60 1.35
CA THR A 353 -11.80 0.83 0.95
C THR A 353 -12.74 0.76 2.15
N TRP A 354 -14.04 0.97 1.96
CA TRP A 354 -15.05 0.57 2.92
C TRP A 354 -16.07 -0.34 2.23
N PRO A 355 -16.16 -1.60 2.66
CA PRO A 355 -15.38 -2.24 3.73
C PRO A 355 -13.89 -2.31 3.41
N GLU A 356 -13.05 -2.35 4.47
CA GLU A 356 -11.61 -2.56 4.36
C GLU A 356 -11.31 -4.02 4.02
N VAL A 357 -10.19 -4.26 3.34
CA VAL A 357 -9.68 -5.61 3.08
C VAL A 357 -8.31 -5.75 3.71
N ALA A 358 -8.06 -6.84 4.42
CA ALA A 358 -6.74 -7.14 4.97
C ALA A 358 -6.43 -8.63 4.86
N ALA A 359 -5.17 -8.96 4.65
CA ALA A 359 -4.71 -10.34 4.55
C ALA A 359 -3.26 -10.48 5.00
N VAL A 360 -2.93 -11.63 5.59
CA VAL A 360 -1.58 -12.05 5.93
C VAL A 360 -1.42 -13.54 5.68
N GLY A 361 -0.23 -13.97 5.31
CA GLY A 361 0.06 -15.36 5.00
C GLY A 361 -0.36 -15.77 3.60
N GLN A 362 -0.51 -17.07 3.39
CA GLN A 362 -0.80 -17.67 2.09
C GLN A 362 -2.28 -17.64 1.76
N THR A 363 -2.61 -17.38 0.48
CA THR A 363 -3.98 -17.48 0.00
C THR A 363 -4.38 -18.93 -0.23
N GLU A 364 -5.68 -19.18 -0.31
CA GLU A 364 -6.20 -20.51 -0.61
C GLU A 364 -5.69 -21.04 -1.97
N GLU A 365 -5.56 -20.17 -2.96
CA GLU A 365 -5.01 -20.53 -4.27
C GLU A 365 -3.52 -20.91 -4.19
N GLN A 366 -2.74 -20.22 -3.37
CA GLN A 366 -1.32 -20.55 -3.16
C GLN A 366 -1.14 -21.89 -2.46
N LEU A 367 -1.93 -22.16 -1.41
CA LEU A 367 -1.90 -23.45 -0.71
C LEU A 367 -2.30 -24.60 -1.63
N LYS A 368 -3.36 -24.44 -2.43
CA LYS A 368 -3.75 -25.43 -3.43
C LYS A 368 -2.66 -25.67 -4.48
N ALA A 369 -2.03 -24.61 -4.96
CA ALA A 369 -0.97 -24.71 -5.98
C ALA A 369 0.30 -25.38 -5.42
N SER A 370 0.61 -25.21 -4.14
CA SER A 370 1.76 -25.86 -3.47
C SER A 370 1.44 -27.26 -2.94
N GLY A 371 0.19 -27.72 -3.04
CA GLY A 371 -0.22 -29.06 -2.58
C GLY A 371 -0.25 -29.22 -1.07
N VAL A 372 -0.36 -28.12 -0.32
CA VAL A 372 -0.49 -28.14 1.13
C VAL A 372 -1.93 -28.51 1.51
N ASP A 373 -2.12 -29.53 2.33
CA ASP A 373 -3.41 -29.87 2.91
C ASP A 373 -3.78 -28.87 4.03
N PHE A 374 -4.93 -28.24 3.91
CA PHE A 374 -5.37 -27.21 4.84
C PHE A 374 -6.84 -27.33 5.18
N LYS A 375 -7.22 -26.78 6.34
CA LYS A 375 -8.59 -26.55 6.78
C LYS A 375 -8.94 -25.08 6.56
N SER A 376 -10.21 -24.77 6.30
CA SER A 376 -10.69 -23.40 6.12
C SER A 376 -11.90 -23.16 7.01
N GLY A 377 -11.87 -22.09 7.80
CA GLY A 377 -12.99 -21.58 8.54
C GLY A 377 -13.34 -20.16 8.14
N SER A 378 -14.61 -19.81 8.11
CA SER A 378 -15.06 -18.47 7.77
C SER A 378 -16.22 -18.04 8.65
N PHE A 379 -16.25 -16.74 9.00
CA PHE A 379 -17.32 -16.16 9.82
C PHE A 379 -17.74 -14.80 9.29
N PRO A 380 -19.05 -14.56 9.03
CA PRO A 380 -19.54 -13.31 8.46
C PRO A 380 -19.74 -12.22 9.52
N PHE A 381 -19.35 -10.99 9.24
CA PHE A 381 -19.54 -9.86 10.17
C PHE A 381 -21.02 -9.61 10.53
N LYS A 382 -21.95 -9.86 9.62
CA LYS A 382 -23.39 -9.71 9.88
C LYS A 382 -23.92 -10.54 11.07
N ALA A 383 -23.19 -11.55 11.52
CA ALA A 383 -23.54 -12.36 12.68
C ALA A 383 -23.10 -11.71 14.01
N LEU A 384 -22.20 -10.72 13.98
CA LEU A 384 -21.71 -10.02 15.18
C LEU A 384 -22.69 -8.97 15.71
N GLY A 385 -22.87 -8.93 17.02
CA GLY A 385 -23.66 -7.88 17.68
C GLY A 385 -23.09 -6.48 17.43
N ARG A 386 -21.75 -6.33 17.45
CA ARG A 386 -21.07 -5.04 17.18
C ARG A 386 -21.32 -4.53 15.77
N ALA A 387 -21.24 -5.42 14.77
CA ALA A 387 -21.50 -5.07 13.37
C ALA A 387 -22.94 -4.61 13.18
N ARG A 388 -23.90 -5.32 13.81
CA ARG A 388 -25.32 -4.93 13.78
C ARG A 388 -25.59 -3.58 14.44
N ALA A 389 -24.95 -3.32 15.59
CA ALA A 389 -25.10 -2.06 16.30
C ALA A 389 -24.53 -0.86 15.50
N GLY A 390 -23.50 -1.06 14.69
CA GLY A 390 -22.89 -0.03 13.84
C GLY A 390 -23.44 0.07 12.43
N GLY A 391 -24.22 -0.93 11.97
CA GLY A 391 -24.65 -1.01 10.57
C GLY A 391 -23.63 -1.59 9.59
N ASP A 392 -22.44 -1.97 10.07
CA ASP A 392 -21.30 -2.48 9.27
C ASP A 392 -21.40 -3.99 9.05
N LEU A 393 -22.34 -4.43 8.22
CA LEU A 393 -22.71 -5.84 8.08
C LEU A 393 -21.94 -6.59 6.99
N ASP A 394 -21.30 -5.87 6.07
CA ASP A 394 -20.63 -6.47 4.92
C ASP A 394 -19.31 -7.13 5.32
N GLY A 395 -19.06 -8.32 4.74
CA GLY A 395 -17.79 -9.00 4.81
C GLY A 395 -17.74 -10.19 5.77
N PHE A 396 -16.50 -10.68 5.95
CA PHE A 396 -16.20 -11.90 6.72
C PHE A 396 -14.71 -11.94 7.12
N VAL A 397 -14.39 -12.83 8.07
CA VAL A 397 -13.03 -13.31 8.33
C VAL A 397 -12.92 -14.75 7.84
N LYS A 398 -11.82 -15.10 7.18
CA LYS A 398 -11.45 -16.45 6.74
C LYS A 398 -10.08 -16.80 7.27
N ILE A 399 -9.94 -17.96 7.91
CA ILE A 399 -8.70 -18.53 8.41
C ILE A 399 -8.41 -19.82 7.64
N LEU A 400 -7.15 -19.98 7.23
CA LEU A 400 -6.59 -21.18 6.64
C LEU A 400 -5.58 -21.75 7.62
N ALA A 401 -5.73 -23.02 8.01
CA ALA A 401 -4.86 -23.71 8.95
C ALA A 401 -4.36 -25.02 8.35
N ASP A 402 -3.14 -25.43 8.68
CA ASP A 402 -2.57 -26.71 8.27
C ASP A 402 -3.46 -27.87 8.77
N ALA A 403 -3.74 -28.83 7.90
CA ALA A 403 -4.66 -29.92 8.23
C ALA A 403 -4.14 -30.86 9.33
N LYS A 404 -2.81 -30.92 9.53
CA LYS A 404 -2.16 -31.84 10.47
C LYS A 404 -1.74 -31.14 11.76
N THR A 405 -1.09 -29.97 11.64
CA THR A 405 -0.52 -29.25 12.78
C THR A 405 -1.45 -28.22 13.37
N ASP A 406 -2.50 -27.83 12.62
CA ASP A 406 -3.42 -26.74 12.93
C ASP A 406 -2.76 -25.35 12.93
N GLU A 407 -1.48 -25.21 12.54
CA GLU A 407 -0.79 -23.92 12.42
C GLU A 407 -1.54 -23.03 11.44
N VAL A 408 -1.72 -21.75 11.79
CA VAL A 408 -2.38 -20.77 10.92
C VAL A 408 -1.47 -20.41 9.75
N LEU A 409 -1.92 -20.70 8.54
CA LEU A 409 -1.18 -20.49 7.29
C LEU A 409 -1.55 -19.17 6.59
N GLY A 410 -2.77 -18.67 6.85
CA GLY A 410 -3.22 -17.42 6.27
C GLY A 410 -4.53 -16.95 6.90
N VAL A 411 -4.67 -15.63 7.00
CA VAL A 411 -5.88 -14.96 7.46
C VAL A 411 -6.29 -13.88 6.46
N HIS A 412 -7.54 -13.92 6.04
CA HIS A 412 -8.10 -13.08 5.01
C HIS A 412 -9.40 -12.47 5.50
N MET A 413 -9.51 -11.15 5.51
CA MET A 413 -10.67 -10.48 6.06
C MET A 413 -11.10 -9.29 5.20
N ILE A 414 -12.40 -9.10 5.13
CA ILE A 414 -13.05 -7.93 4.53
C ILE A 414 -14.17 -7.48 5.44
N GLY A 415 -14.22 -6.20 5.81
CA GLY A 415 -15.21 -5.64 6.70
C GLY A 415 -14.73 -4.36 7.37
N ALA A 416 -15.49 -3.90 8.37
CA ALA A 416 -15.10 -2.74 9.15
C ALA A 416 -13.85 -3.03 9.97
N ARG A 417 -12.89 -2.09 9.98
CA ARG A 417 -11.66 -2.11 10.80
C ARG A 417 -10.70 -3.28 10.52
N CYS A 418 -10.80 -3.92 9.35
CA CYS A 418 -9.91 -5.03 9.01
C CYS A 418 -8.44 -4.60 8.95
N ALA A 419 -8.16 -3.33 8.63
CA ALA A 419 -6.80 -2.76 8.63
C ALA A 419 -6.14 -2.80 10.02
N ASP A 420 -6.93 -2.64 11.09
CA ASP A 420 -6.44 -2.71 12.47
C ASP A 420 -6.49 -4.16 12.99
N LEU A 421 -7.55 -4.91 12.68
CA LEU A 421 -7.76 -6.28 13.14
C LEU A 421 -6.69 -7.25 12.65
N ILE A 422 -6.11 -7.03 11.47
CA ILE A 422 -5.09 -7.92 10.90
C ILE A 422 -3.86 -8.07 11.79
N ALA A 423 -3.58 -7.09 12.66
CA ALA A 423 -2.44 -7.16 13.59
C ALA A 423 -2.54 -8.31 14.58
N GLU A 424 -3.75 -8.71 14.99
CA GLU A 424 -3.97 -9.90 15.82
C GLU A 424 -3.54 -11.16 15.07
N ALA A 425 -3.92 -11.29 13.80
CA ALA A 425 -3.54 -12.42 12.97
C ALA A 425 -2.02 -12.47 12.73
N VAL A 426 -1.39 -11.33 12.43
CA VAL A 426 0.08 -11.24 12.29
C VAL A 426 0.76 -11.71 13.57
N THR A 427 0.31 -11.22 14.74
CA THR A 427 0.88 -11.61 16.04
C THR A 427 0.73 -13.10 16.28
N ALA A 428 -0.46 -13.67 16.05
CA ALA A 428 -0.68 -15.12 16.22
C ALA A 428 0.23 -15.95 15.31
N MET A 429 0.35 -15.55 14.03
CA MET A 429 1.20 -16.26 13.07
C MET A 429 2.69 -16.11 13.36
N GLU A 430 3.16 -14.97 13.87
CA GLU A 430 4.56 -14.77 14.30
C GLU A 430 4.96 -15.74 15.39
N PHE A 431 4.04 -16.05 16.32
CA PHE A 431 4.23 -17.05 17.36
C PHE A 431 3.80 -18.46 16.96
N LYS A 432 3.50 -18.69 15.66
CA LYS A 432 3.09 -20.00 15.11
C LYS A 432 1.88 -20.60 15.83
N ALA A 433 0.92 -19.75 16.17
CA ALA A 433 -0.31 -20.20 16.83
C ALA A 433 -1.11 -21.14 15.91
N SER A 434 -1.76 -22.11 16.53
CA SER A 434 -2.78 -22.93 15.88
C SER A 434 -4.13 -22.20 15.80
N ALA A 435 -5.03 -22.65 14.93
CA ALA A 435 -6.40 -22.16 14.93
C ALA A 435 -7.10 -22.43 16.28
N GLU A 436 -6.79 -23.57 16.92
CA GLU A 436 -7.27 -23.91 18.26
C GLU A 436 -6.81 -22.87 19.30
N ASP A 437 -5.55 -22.41 19.27
CA ASP A 437 -5.03 -21.39 20.20
C ASP A 437 -5.86 -20.09 20.09
N ILE A 438 -6.09 -19.59 18.86
CA ILE A 438 -6.91 -18.39 18.62
C ILE A 438 -8.34 -18.62 19.13
N SER A 439 -8.92 -19.79 18.88
CA SER A 439 -10.28 -20.14 19.30
C SER A 439 -10.48 -20.15 20.82
N ARG A 440 -9.39 -20.39 21.58
CA ARG A 440 -9.38 -20.45 23.05
C ARG A 440 -9.12 -19.10 23.70
N MET A 441 -8.60 -18.11 22.97
CA MET A 441 -8.38 -16.79 23.54
C MET A 441 -9.70 -16.09 23.85
N SER A 442 -9.70 -15.30 24.94
CA SER A 442 -10.86 -14.45 25.28
C SER A 442 -10.84 -13.19 24.41
N HIS A 443 -11.94 -12.94 23.71
CA HIS A 443 -12.17 -11.71 22.95
C HIS A 443 -13.18 -10.85 23.69
N ALA A 444 -12.96 -9.54 23.68
CA ALA A 444 -13.89 -8.60 24.30
C ALA A 444 -15.22 -8.59 23.55
N HIS A 445 -16.33 -8.56 24.29
CA HIS A 445 -17.69 -8.51 23.74
C HIS A 445 -18.36 -7.17 24.07
N PRO A 446 -19.05 -6.51 23.08
CA PRO A 446 -19.09 -6.83 21.66
C PRO A 446 -17.99 -6.13 20.86
N THR A 447 -17.28 -6.86 20.00
CA THR A 447 -16.22 -6.32 19.14
C THR A 447 -16.24 -6.96 17.75
N PHE A 448 -15.52 -6.35 16.78
CA PHE A 448 -15.27 -6.98 15.47
C PHE A 448 -14.25 -8.13 15.56
N ALA A 449 -13.35 -8.11 16.56
CA ALA A 449 -12.33 -9.15 16.76
C ALA A 449 -12.93 -10.54 17.04
N GLU A 450 -14.17 -10.60 17.57
CA GLU A 450 -14.87 -11.88 17.77
C GLU A 450 -15.01 -12.68 16.46
N ALA A 451 -15.01 -12.02 15.29
CA ALA A 451 -15.04 -12.72 14.00
C ALA A 451 -13.79 -13.56 13.75
N ILE A 452 -12.62 -13.16 14.27
CA ILE A 452 -11.38 -13.92 14.16
C ILE A 452 -11.49 -15.21 14.98
N LYS A 453 -11.96 -15.10 16.21
CA LYS A 453 -12.23 -16.27 17.08
C LYS A 453 -13.24 -17.25 16.43
N GLU A 454 -14.35 -16.75 15.93
CA GLU A 454 -15.39 -17.58 15.31
C GLU A 454 -14.89 -18.24 14.02
N ALA A 455 -14.09 -17.54 13.21
CA ALA A 455 -13.45 -18.12 12.03
C ALA A 455 -12.44 -19.21 12.41
N ALA A 456 -11.70 -19.03 13.51
CA ALA A 456 -10.80 -20.03 14.06
C ALA A 456 -11.56 -21.28 14.57
N LEU A 457 -12.64 -21.08 15.30
CA LEU A 457 -13.56 -22.17 15.69
C LEU A 457 -14.08 -22.94 14.48
N ALA A 458 -14.48 -22.24 13.41
CA ALA A 458 -14.93 -22.85 12.17
C ALA A 458 -13.82 -23.66 11.48
N ALA A 459 -12.58 -23.17 11.50
CA ALA A 459 -11.42 -23.85 10.90
C ALA A 459 -11.01 -25.11 11.66
N THR A 460 -11.18 -25.15 12.98
CA THR A 460 -10.75 -26.28 13.82
C THR A 460 -11.65 -27.51 13.59
N ASP A 461 -12.89 -27.46 14.01
CA ASP A 461 -13.83 -28.59 13.92
C ASP A 461 -15.24 -28.15 13.46
N ASN A 462 -15.31 -27.08 12.70
CA ASN A 462 -16.58 -26.45 12.32
C ASN A 462 -17.45 -26.09 13.55
N ARG A 463 -16.82 -25.57 14.59
CA ARG A 463 -17.42 -25.29 15.91
C ARG A 463 -17.82 -23.83 16.10
N ALA A 464 -18.00 -23.04 15.05
CA ALA A 464 -18.49 -21.66 15.19
C ALA A 464 -19.77 -21.63 16.02
N LEU A 465 -19.84 -20.69 16.99
CA LEU A 465 -20.93 -20.68 17.99
C LEU A 465 -22.13 -19.83 17.56
N HIS A 466 -21.91 -18.88 16.64
CA HIS A 466 -22.91 -17.87 16.30
C HIS A 466 -23.34 -17.90 14.82
N VAL A 467 -23.09 -18.97 14.10
CA VAL A 467 -23.52 -19.19 12.69
C VAL A 467 -24.41 -20.40 12.59
#